data_4c540260256a0e423dc4fe703b82c872
#
_entry.id   4c540260256a0e423dc4fe703b82c872
#
_cell.length_a   1.000
_cell.length_b   1.000
_cell.length_c   1.000
_cell.angle_alpha   90.00
_cell.angle_beta   90.00
_cell.angle_gamma   90.00
#
_symmetry.space_group_name_H-M   'P 1'
#
loop_
_entity.id
_entity.type
_entity.pdbx_description
1 polymer ?
#
loop_
_entity_poly.entity_id
_entity_poly.type
_entity_poly.pdbx_seq_one_letter_code
_entity_poly.pdbx_strand_id
1 'polypeptide(L)'
;MDCRDLMRIEQIRDGMKLVAGEAGVRRSIRWIYFADCVQCLKENVNLPDLIHGQELVIVTDETLTADDATIISMIRTMMRKNIAGVVINEGQISQAVIQYCNEAALPLFELSVRLHLVDVSQTICRMLIEEEDSMNLRAGLLSSILYDAHADYSELKYQAGRFGINLSSGNRIAFLKNENFGESDEPDRKAERSNELGKVIRRSLESECRANGLVNMLVDQQGSDSIFLLPGQFAPDSVREILNTVIGYLKNGYGCTVNAGIGSIYEYAADLKESYQEAMQALELKKELLPEESVCFMRNWVYLRC
;
A
#
# COMPACT_ATOMS: atom_id res chain seq x y z
N MET A 1 1.85 5.36 4.59
CA MET A 1 0.97 6.17 5.45
C MET A 1 -0.44 6.15 4.89
N ASP A 2 -1.49 6.09 5.71
CA ASP A 2 -2.89 6.23 5.27
C ASP A 2 -3.55 7.48 5.90
N CYS A 3 -4.79 7.78 5.48
CA CYS A 3 -5.50 8.97 5.99
C CYS A 3 -5.78 8.95 7.50
N ARG A 4 -5.78 7.76 8.16
CA ARG A 4 -5.92 7.69 9.62
C ARG A 4 -4.67 8.20 10.33
N ASP A 5 -3.51 8.01 9.71
CA ASP A 5 -2.24 8.42 10.30
C ASP A 5 -2.16 9.94 10.43
N LEU A 6 -2.81 10.70 9.50
CA LEU A 6 -2.89 12.17 9.59
C LEU A 6 -3.50 12.63 10.91
N MET A 7 -4.54 11.94 11.39
CA MET A 7 -5.23 12.30 12.64
C MET A 7 -4.39 12.01 13.90
N ARG A 8 -3.27 11.30 13.75
CA ARG A 8 -2.36 10.93 14.85
C ARG A 8 -1.10 11.77 14.89
N ILE A 9 -0.84 12.55 13.84
CA ILE A 9 0.35 13.41 13.76
C ILE A 9 0.17 14.57 14.73
N GLU A 10 0.99 14.61 15.78
CA GLU A 10 0.89 15.57 16.86
C GLU A 10 0.96 17.03 16.39
N GLN A 11 1.79 17.30 15.36
CA GLN A 11 2.00 18.64 14.83
C GLN A 11 0.81 19.21 14.05
N ILE A 12 -0.06 18.35 13.52
CA ILE A 12 -1.17 18.79 12.65
C ILE A 12 -2.56 18.36 13.12
N ARG A 13 -2.68 17.38 14.03
CA ARG A 13 -3.97 16.80 14.46
C ARG A 13 -4.93 17.83 15.06
N ASP A 14 -4.41 18.85 15.74
CA ASP A 14 -5.25 19.86 16.42
C ASP A 14 -5.81 20.89 15.43
N GLY A 15 -5.23 20.97 14.23
CA GLY A 15 -5.68 21.89 13.19
C GLY A 15 -6.12 21.21 11.88
N MET A 16 -6.09 19.87 11.81
CA MET A 16 -6.61 19.10 10.68
C MET A 16 -7.63 18.09 11.19
N LYS A 17 -8.89 18.24 10.79
CA LYS A 17 -10.01 17.41 11.29
C LYS A 17 -10.69 16.67 10.16
N LEU A 18 -10.93 15.38 10.35
CA LEU A 18 -11.78 14.61 9.43
C LEU A 18 -13.24 15.05 9.60
N VAL A 19 -13.87 15.51 8.52
CA VAL A 19 -15.25 16.02 8.53
C VAL A 19 -16.21 15.16 7.70
N ALA A 20 -15.69 14.33 6.79
CA ALA A 20 -16.49 13.38 6.01
C ALA A 20 -15.64 12.22 5.50
N GLY A 21 -16.30 11.18 4.96
CA GLY A 21 -15.65 10.07 4.28
C GLY A 21 -14.92 9.09 5.20
N GLU A 22 -15.37 8.91 6.44
CA GLU A 22 -14.74 8.02 7.43
C GLU A 22 -14.54 6.59 6.91
N ALA A 23 -15.46 6.07 6.09
CA ALA A 23 -15.32 4.75 5.49
C ALA A 23 -14.07 4.59 4.59
N GLY A 24 -13.52 5.71 4.09
CA GLY A 24 -12.34 5.74 3.22
C GLY A 24 -11.02 6.04 3.91
N VAL A 25 -10.95 6.17 5.24
CA VAL A 25 -9.73 6.60 5.97
C VAL A 25 -8.54 5.65 5.82
N ARG A 26 -8.74 4.44 5.32
CA ARG A 26 -7.66 3.48 5.01
C ARG A 26 -6.98 3.73 3.66
N ARG A 27 -7.41 4.73 2.89
CA ARG A 27 -6.77 5.09 1.63
C ARG A 27 -5.33 5.53 1.87
N SER A 28 -4.41 4.94 1.13
CA SER A 28 -2.97 5.24 1.24
C SER A 28 -2.66 6.61 0.66
N ILE A 29 -1.81 7.36 1.35
CA ILE A 29 -1.26 8.63 0.88
C ILE A 29 0.15 8.38 0.38
N ARG A 30 0.44 8.84 -0.85
CA ARG A 30 1.75 8.75 -1.48
C ARG A 30 2.42 10.11 -1.62
N TRP A 31 1.63 11.10 -2.03
CA TRP A 31 2.08 12.46 -2.27
C TRP A 31 1.04 13.47 -1.82
N ILE A 32 1.46 14.74 -1.72
CA ILE A 32 0.57 15.88 -1.59
C ILE A 32 0.44 16.52 -2.96
N TYR A 33 -0.79 16.87 -3.34
CA TYR A 33 -1.08 17.67 -4.53
C TYR A 33 -1.82 18.94 -4.13
N PHE A 34 -1.30 20.10 -4.55
CA PHE A 34 -1.95 21.40 -4.33
C PHE A 34 -2.79 21.76 -5.54
N ALA A 35 -4.11 21.81 -5.36
CA ALA A 35 -5.07 22.09 -6.44
C ALA A 35 -5.49 23.56 -6.44
N ASP A 36 -4.52 24.49 -6.39
CA ASP A 36 -4.78 25.94 -6.28
C ASP A 36 -4.71 26.67 -7.62
N CYS A 37 -4.62 25.95 -8.75
CA CYS A 37 -4.49 26.59 -10.04
C CYS A 37 -5.82 26.64 -10.80
N VAL A 38 -6.60 27.70 -10.57
CA VAL A 38 -7.83 28.02 -11.34
C VAL A 38 -7.56 28.11 -12.84
N GLN A 39 -6.35 28.52 -13.25
CA GLN A 39 -5.94 28.66 -14.65
C GLN A 39 -5.88 27.28 -15.33
N CYS A 40 -5.51 26.22 -14.62
CA CYS A 40 -5.55 24.86 -15.15
C CYS A 40 -6.97 24.39 -15.50
N LEU A 41 -7.99 24.87 -14.77
CA LEU A 41 -9.39 24.59 -15.08
C LEU A 41 -9.90 25.38 -16.31
N LYS A 42 -9.36 26.57 -16.53
CA LYS A 42 -9.78 27.48 -17.65
C LYS A 42 -9.07 27.17 -18.97
N GLU A 43 -7.83 26.66 -18.91
CA GLU A 43 -6.98 26.45 -20.11
C GLU A 43 -7.05 25.03 -20.68
N ASN A 44 -8.09 24.23 -20.33
CA ASN A 44 -8.21 22.83 -20.76
C ASN A 44 -7.00 21.94 -20.36
N VAL A 45 -6.24 22.32 -19.34
CA VAL A 45 -5.27 21.40 -18.75
C VAL A 45 -6.06 20.24 -18.13
N ASN A 46 -5.78 19.06 -18.62
CA ASN A 46 -6.51 17.86 -18.19
C ASN A 46 -6.04 17.52 -16.77
N LEU A 47 -6.73 18.02 -15.74
CA LEU A 47 -6.42 17.75 -14.33
C LEU A 47 -6.07 16.28 -14.04
N PRO A 48 -6.77 15.28 -14.65
CA PRO A 48 -6.38 13.89 -14.52
C PRO A 48 -4.95 13.54 -14.95
N ASP A 49 -4.36 14.31 -15.86
CA ASP A 49 -3.00 14.03 -16.33
C ASP A 49 -1.92 14.47 -15.32
N LEU A 50 -2.30 15.33 -14.36
CA LEU A 50 -1.43 15.80 -13.27
C LEU A 50 -1.52 14.93 -12.02
N ILE A 51 -2.47 14.00 -11.97
CA ILE A 51 -2.73 13.11 -10.84
C ILE A 51 -2.34 11.69 -11.19
N HIS A 52 -1.51 11.08 -10.36
CA HIS A 52 -0.96 9.74 -10.55
C HIS A 52 -1.66 8.68 -9.68
N GLY A 53 -2.47 9.14 -8.71
CA GLY A 53 -3.19 8.30 -7.74
C GLY A 53 -2.56 8.32 -6.35
N GLN A 54 -3.41 8.15 -5.34
CA GLN A 54 -3.02 8.15 -3.92
C GLN A 54 -2.50 9.50 -3.40
N GLU A 55 -2.79 10.62 -4.10
CA GLU A 55 -2.49 11.95 -3.59
C GLU A 55 -3.48 12.37 -2.50
N LEU A 56 -2.95 13.07 -1.48
CA LEU A 56 -3.73 13.91 -0.60
C LEU A 56 -3.86 15.29 -1.28
N VAL A 57 -5.04 15.60 -1.76
CA VAL A 57 -5.31 16.84 -2.51
C VAL A 57 -5.62 17.96 -1.54
N ILE A 58 -4.87 19.05 -1.60
CA ILE A 58 -5.07 20.24 -0.78
C ILE A 58 -5.63 21.36 -1.65
N VAL A 59 -6.79 21.89 -1.26
CA VAL A 59 -7.50 22.99 -1.95
C VAL A 59 -7.61 24.15 -0.97
N THR A 60 -6.93 25.26 -1.24
CA THR A 60 -6.94 26.46 -0.40
C THR A 60 -7.56 27.66 -1.07
N ASP A 61 -7.74 27.63 -2.40
CA ASP A 61 -8.33 28.70 -3.18
C ASP A 61 -9.86 28.78 -2.98
N GLU A 62 -10.31 29.88 -2.38
CA GLU A 62 -11.74 30.16 -2.13
C GLU A 62 -12.56 30.20 -3.41
N THR A 63 -11.98 30.55 -4.55
CA THR A 63 -12.71 30.59 -5.82
C THR A 63 -13.09 29.20 -6.33
N LEU A 64 -12.33 28.16 -5.96
CA LEU A 64 -12.63 26.78 -6.29
C LEU A 64 -13.70 26.18 -5.37
N THR A 65 -13.75 26.64 -4.12
CA THR A 65 -14.67 26.12 -3.10
C THR A 65 -15.98 26.91 -3.00
N ALA A 66 -16.05 28.10 -3.63
CA ALA A 66 -17.24 28.96 -3.62
C ALA A 66 -18.45 28.38 -4.36
N ASP A 67 -18.23 27.48 -5.33
CA ASP A 67 -19.30 26.81 -6.08
C ASP A 67 -19.26 25.30 -5.89
N ASP A 68 -20.30 24.75 -5.26
CA ASP A 68 -20.43 23.33 -4.96
C ASP A 68 -20.33 22.44 -6.20
N ALA A 69 -20.88 22.87 -7.33
CA ALA A 69 -20.86 22.09 -8.56
C ALA A 69 -19.43 21.98 -9.09
N THR A 70 -18.67 23.06 -9.04
CA THR A 70 -17.27 23.11 -9.48
C THR A 70 -16.38 22.21 -8.63
N ILE A 71 -16.41 22.37 -7.30
CA ILE A 71 -15.55 21.59 -6.41
C ILE A 71 -15.91 20.09 -6.45
N ILE A 72 -17.19 19.72 -6.46
CA ILE A 72 -17.63 18.32 -6.55
C ILE A 72 -17.23 17.71 -7.90
N SER A 73 -17.37 18.45 -9.00
CA SER A 73 -16.94 18.00 -10.34
C SER A 73 -15.42 17.75 -10.39
N MET A 74 -14.64 18.65 -9.79
CA MET A 74 -13.18 18.51 -9.67
C MET A 74 -12.82 17.26 -8.85
N ILE A 75 -13.40 17.10 -7.66
CA ILE A 75 -13.16 15.93 -6.81
C ILE A 75 -13.55 14.65 -7.54
N ARG A 76 -14.71 14.60 -8.21
CA ARG A 76 -15.17 13.44 -8.98
C ARG A 76 -14.18 13.06 -10.09
N THR A 77 -13.62 14.06 -10.75
CA THR A 77 -12.63 13.84 -11.82
C THR A 77 -11.33 13.26 -11.26
N MET A 78 -10.84 13.79 -10.12
CA MET A 78 -9.63 13.31 -9.46
C MET A 78 -9.82 11.93 -8.85
N MET A 79 -11.04 11.59 -8.38
CA MET A 79 -11.36 10.25 -7.86
C MET A 79 -11.20 9.13 -8.89
N ARG A 80 -11.34 9.43 -10.18
CA ARG A 80 -11.06 8.44 -11.25
C ARG A 80 -9.61 7.98 -11.26
N LYS A 81 -8.71 8.77 -10.67
CA LYS A 81 -7.29 8.46 -10.47
C LYS A 81 -6.99 7.93 -9.06
N ASN A 82 -8.03 7.57 -8.28
CA ASN A 82 -7.87 6.99 -6.95
C ASN A 82 -7.11 7.87 -5.95
N ILE A 83 -7.45 9.15 -5.84
CA ILE A 83 -6.87 10.04 -4.81
C ILE A 83 -7.12 9.50 -3.40
N ALA A 84 -6.23 9.82 -2.46
CA ALA A 84 -6.29 9.34 -1.08
C ALA A 84 -7.36 10.07 -0.25
N GLY A 85 -7.45 11.38 -0.41
CA GLY A 85 -8.37 12.25 0.31
C GLY A 85 -8.27 13.69 -0.16
N VAL A 86 -9.11 14.54 0.40
CA VAL A 86 -9.15 15.98 0.13
C VAL A 86 -9.01 16.76 1.42
N VAL A 87 -8.26 17.84 1.39
CA VAL A 87 -8.10 18.82 2.48
C VAL A 87 -8.59 20.16 1.97
N ILE A 88 -9.50 20.80 2.70
CA ILE A 88 -10.05 22.11 2.36
C ILE A 88 -9.92 23.00 3.60
N ASN A 89 -9.69 24.30 3.41
CA ASN A 89 -9.60 25.25 4.51
C ASN A 89 -10.89 25.36 5.32
N GLU A 90 -10.72 25.65 6.61
CA GLU A 90 -11.80 25.93 7.55
C GLU A 90 -12.73 27.02 7.02
N GLY A 91 -14.04 26.76 7.07
CA GLY A 91 -15.07 27.67 6.61
C GLY A 91 -15.35 27.64 5.09
N GLN A 92 -14.65 26.80 4.32
CA GLN A 92 -14.84 26.67 2.85
C GLN A 92 -15.54 25.35 2.48
N ILE A 93 -15.94 24.54 3.46
CA ILE A 93 -16.57 23.24 3.23
C ILE A 93 -18.08 23.38 3.34
N SER A 94 -18.78 23.15 2.23
CA SER A 94 -20.24 23.15 2.23
C SER A 94 -20.82 21.80 2.65
N GLN A 95 -22.11 21.78 3.02
CA GLN A 95 -22.82 20.56 3.35
C GLN A 95 -22.94 19.61 2.14
N ALA A 96 -23.01 20.14 0.92
CA ALA A 96 -23.05 19.34 -0.30
C ALA A 96 -21.75 18.57 -0.54
N VAL A 97 -20.61 19.19 -0.28
CA VAL A 97 -19.28 18.55 -0.36
C VAL A 97 -19.14 17.45 0.70
N ILE A 98 -19.59 17.71 1.94
CA ILE A 98 -19.60 16.71 3.03
C ILE A 98 -20.44 15.49 2.61
N GLN A 99 -21.65 15.70 2.13
CA GLN A 99 -22.53 14.62 1.70
C GLN A 99 -21.88 13.81 0.57
N TYR A 100 -21.37 14.47 -0.47
CA TYR A 100 -20.69 13.81 -1.58
C TYR A 100 -19.51 12.96 -1.14
N CYS A 101 -18.65 13.47 -0.24
CA CYS A 101 -17.48 12.74 0.26
C CYS A 101 -17.88 11.54 1.12
N ASN A 102 -18.98 11.62 1.90
CA ASN A 102 -19.52 10.48 2.63
C ASN A 102 -20.04 9.39 1.70
N GLU A 103 -20.83 9.74 0.69
CA GLU A 103 -21.36 8.81 -0.31
C GLU A 103 -20.25 8.14 -1.12
N ALA A 104 -19.19 8.88 -1.42
CA ALA A 104 -18.05 8.41 -2.20
C ALA A 104 -16.99 7.67 -1.36
N ALA A 105 -17.18 7.56 -0.04
CA ALA A 105 -16.16 7.07 0.91
C ALA A 105 -14.78 7.71 0.67
N LEU A 106 -14.77 9.04 0.47
CA LEU A 106 -13.56 9.84 0.26
C LEU A 106 -13.26 10.66 1.51
N PRO A 107 -12.13 10.44 2.21
CA PRO A 107 -11.75 11.25 3.35
C PRO A 107 -11.67 12.74 3.02
N LEU A 108 -12.42 13.55 3.75
CA LEU A 108 -12.41 15.00 3.65
C LEU A 108 -11.94 15.58 4.98
N PHE A 109 -10.86 16.34 4.92
CA PHE A 109 -10.28 17.02 6.08
C PHE A 109 -10.52 18.51 5.99
N GLU A 110 -10.86 19.11 7.13
CA GLU A 110 -10.87 20.55 7.32
C GLU A 110 -9.52 20.99 7.87
N LEU A 111 -8.90 21.99 7.26
CA LEU A 111 -7.62 22.56 7.66
C LEU A 111 -7.84 23.92 8.32
N SER A 112 -7.44 24.05 9.58
CA SER A 112 -7.53 25.32 10.29
C SER A 112 -6.57 26.36 9.70
N VAL A 113 -7.05 27.57 9.51
CA VAL A 113 -6.25 28.73 9.08
C VAL A 113 -5.10 29.09 10.00
N ARG A 114 -5.07 28.54 11.21
CA ARG A 114 -3.98 28.72 12.19
C ARG A 114 -2.76 27.84 11.88
N LEU A 115 -2.93 26.79 11.09
CA LEU A 115 -1.83 25.93 10.64
C LEU A 115 -1.23 26.49 9.35
N HIS A 116 0.08 26.74 9.38
CA HIS A 116 0.77 27.11 8.16
C HIS A 116 0.85 25.92 7.21
N LEU A 117 0.41 26.12 5.98
CA LEU A 117 0.40 25.09 4.94
C LEU A 117 1.78 24.47 4.70
N VAL A 118 2.84 25.29 4.86
CA VAL A 118 4.23 24.83 4.77
C VAL A 118 4.54 23.80 5.85
N ASP A 119 4.12 24.02 7.09
CA ASP A 119 4.38 23.12 8.22
C ASP A 119 3.63 21.78 8.01
N VAL A 120 2.38 21.86 7.54
CA VAL A 120 1.58 20.67 7.19
C VAL A 120 2.26 19.86 6.09
N SER A 121 2.64 20.51 4.99
CA SER A 121 3.27 19.85 3.84
C SER A 121 4.63 19.23 4.22
N GLN A 122 5.47 19.97 4.94
CA GLN A 122 6.77 19.47 5.40
C GLN A 122 6.62 18.27 6.34
N THR A 123 5.66 18.32 7.27
CA THR A 123 5.43 17.22 8.21
C THR A 123 5.00 15.96 7.48
N ILE A 124 4.01 16.07 6.59
CA ILE A 124 3.51 14.92 5.82
C ILE A 124 4.60 14.38 4.88
N CYS A 125 5.29 15.24 4.13
CA CYS A 125 6.36 14.82 3.22
C CYS A 125 7.50 14.12 3.96
N ARG A 126 7.91 14.63 5.12
CA ARG A 126 8.95 14.00 5.96
C ARG A 126 8.51 12.59 6.36
N MET A 127 7.30 12.42 6.85
CA MET A 127 6.80 11.10 7.25
C MET A 127 6.72 10.12 6.08
N LEU A 128 6.33 10.59 4.89
CA LEU A 128 6.30 9.76 3.69
C LEU A 128 7.70 9.29 3.29
N ILE A 129 8.71 10.17 3.39
CA ILE A 129 10.12 9.84 3.10
C ILE A 129 10.66 8.86 4.15
N GLU A 130 10.45 9.12 5.44
CA GLU A 130 10.90 8.24 6.52
C GLU A 130 10.27 6.84 6.41
N GLU A 131 8.99 6.76 6.00
CA GLU A 131 8.33 5.47 5.72
C GLU A 131 8.97 4.75 4.53
N GLU A 132 9.28 5.45 3.44
CA GLU A 132 9.92 4.89 2.25
C GLU A 132 11.33 4.39 2.56
N ASP A 133 12.12 5.16 3.30
CA ASP A 133 13.47 4.76 3.75
C ASP A 133 13.43 3.53 4.66
N SER A 134 12.52 3.51 5.63
CA SER A 134 12.29 2.34 6.49
C SER A 134 11.90 1.10 5.68
N MET A 135 11.07 1.29 4.65
CA MET A 135 10.66 0.19 3.77
C MET A 135 11.84 -0.35 2.96
N ASN A 136 12.69 0.53 2.42
CA ASN A 136 13.86 0.13 1.64
C ASN A 136 14.87 -0.64 2.49
N LEU A 137 15.10 -0.20 3.74
CA LEU A 137 15.95 -0.93 4.69
C LEU A 137 15.40 -2.34 5.00
N ARG A 138 14.09 -2.48 5.21
CA ARG A 138 13.45 -3.78 5.44
C ARG A 138 13.54 -4.70 4.22
N ALA A 139 13.36 -4.14 3.02
CA ALA A 139 13.52 -4.90 1.77
C ALA A 139 14.95 -5.40 1.62
N GLY A 140 15.95 -4.54 1.84
CA GLY A 140 17.37 -4.92 1.82
C GLY A 140 17.69 -6.02 2.83
N LEU A 141 17.10 -5.97 4.02
CA LEU A 141 17.26 -7.01 5.03
C LEU A 141 16.71 -8.37 4.56
N LEU A 142 15.52 -8.40 3.95
CA LEU A 142 14.95 -9.64 3.41
C LEU A 142 15.77 -10.17 2.25
N SER A 143 16.19 -9.30 1.33
CA SER A 143 17.08 -9.68 0.23
C SER A 143 18.40 -10.29 0.73
N SER A 144 19.02 -9.72 1.78
CA SER A 144 20.22 -10.29 2.37
C SER A 144 19.98 -11.68 2.97
N ILE A 145 18.83 -11.91 3.63
CA ILE A 145 18.47 -13.22 4.16
C ILE A 145 18.34 -14.28 3.06
N LEU A 146 17.75 -13.89 1.92
CA LEU A 146 17.38 -14.84 0.87
C LEU A 146 18.52 -15.10 -0.14
N TYR A 147 19.35 -14.10 -0.43
CA TYR A 147 20.27 -14.15 -1.57
C TYR A 147 21.75 -14.01 -1.21
N ASP A 148 22.10 -13.49 -0.02
CA ASP A 148 23.50 -13.36 0.35
C ASP A 148 24.04 -14.69 0.88
N ALA A 149 24.96 -15.28 0.13
CA ALA A 149 25.62 -16.54 0.50
C ALA A 149 26.57 -16.40 1.72
N HIS A 150 26.97 -15.18 2.06
CA HIS A 150 27.91 -14.85 3.13
C HIS A 150 27.23 -14.04 4.26
N ALA A 151 25.90 -14.08 4.33
CA ALA A 151 25.15 -13.31 5.32
C ALA A 151 25.57 -13.60 6.76
N ASP A 152 25.85 -12.55 7.51
CA ASP A 152 25.97 -12.64 8.96
C ASP A 152 24.58 -12.65 9.61
N TYR A 153 24.09 -13.85 9.88
CA TYR A 153 22.75 -14.02 10.47
C TYR A 153 22.62 -13.45 11.88
N SER A 154 23.72 -13.23 12.60
CA SER A 154 23.70 -12.56 13.91
C SER A 154 23.41 -11.09 13.74
N GLU A 155 24.07 -10.44 12.79
CA GLU A 155 23.83 -9.03 12.44
C GLU A 155 22.42 -8.85 11.85
N LEU A 156 21.97 -9.74 10.95
CA LEU A 156 20.64 -9.70 10.36
C LEU A 156 19.53 -9.84 11.44
N LYS A 157 19.72 -10.71 12.44
CA LYS A 157 18.80 -10.82 13.59
C LYS A 157 18.75 -9.53 14.40
N TYR A 158 19.91 -8.92 14.66
CA TYR A 158 19.98 -7.65 15.38
C TYR A 158 19.23 -6.55 14.61
N GLN A 159 19.49 -6.41 13.31
CA GLN A 159 18.82 -5.43 12.46
C GLN A 159 17.31 -5.67 12.37
N ALA A 160 16.86 -6.92 12.19
CA ALA A 160 15.45 -7.28 12.20
C ALA A 160 14.76 -6.92 13.53
N GLY A 161 15.47 -7.15 14.66
CA GLY A 161 15.01 -6.80 16.00
C GLY A 161 14.72 -5.29 16.15
N ARG A 162 15.49 -4.41 15.50
CA ARG A 162 15.24 -2.96 15.49
C ARG A 162 13.90 -2.59 14.83
N PHE A 163 13.42 -3.42 13.90
CA PHE A 163 12.11 -3.28 13.29
C PHE A 163 11.02 -4.08 14.03
N GLY A 164 11.34 -4.68 15.20
CA GLY A 164 10.41 -5.51 15.96
C GLY A 164 10.09 -6.86 15.29
N ILE A 165 10.99 -7.36 14.44
CA ILE A 165 10.84 -8.62 13.72
C ILE A 165 11.71 -9.68 14.40
N ASN A 166 11.08 -10.80 14.78
CA ASN A 166 11.78 -11.89 15.44
C ASN A 166 12.17 -12.97 14.42
N LEU A 167 13.44 -12.99 14.01
CA LEU A 167 14.01 -14.02 13.15
C LEU A 167 14.43 -15.29 13.92
N SER A 168 14.29 -15.31 15.25
CA SER A 168 14.64 -16.48 16.10
C SER A 168 13.43 -17.34 16.45
N SER A 169 12.24 -16.96 16.01
CA SER A 169 11.04 -17.81 16.04
C SER A 169 10.81 -18.40 14.67
N GLY A 170 10.04 -19.49 14.58
CA GLY A 170 9.67 -20.06 13.28
C GLY A 170 9.04 -19.03 12.35
N ASN A 171 9.56 -18.92 11.13
CA ASN A 171 9.08 -18.02 10.09
C ASN A 171 8.94 -18.76 8.76
N ARG A 172 8.19 -18.20 7.83
CA ARG A 172 8.02 -18.70 6.46
C ARG A 172 7.98 -17.56 5.46
N ILE A 173 8.26 -17.89 4.22
CA ILE A 173 8.18 -16.93 3.10
C ILE A 173 6.87 -17.14 2.35
N ALA A 174 6.25 -16.03 1.98
CA ALA A 174 5.21 -16.00 0.97
C ALA A 174 5.70 -15.22 -0.24
N PHE A 175 5.39 -15.72 -1.44
CA PHE A 175 5.71 -15.14 -2.71
C PHE A 175 4.43 -14.82 -3.47
N LEU A 176 4.19 -13.53 -3.76
CA LEU A 176 3.09 -13.07 -4.58
C LEU A 176 3.58 -12.82 -5.99
N LYS A 177 3.00 -13.51 -6.95
CA LYS A 177 3.31 -13.39 -8.37
C LYS A 177 2.16 -12.73 -9.10
N ASN A 178 2.46 -11.70 -9.87
CA ASN A 178 1.48 -11.08 -10.77
C ASN A 178 1.56 -11.75 -12.16
N GLU A 179 0.52 -12.47 -12.55
CA GLU A 179 0.50 -13.29 -13.75
C GLU A 179 0.21 -12.50 -15.03
N ASN A 180 -0.55 -11.42 -14.97
CA ASN A 180 -1.00 -10.66 -16.15
C ASN A 180 -0.29 -9.32 -16.35
N PHE A 181 0.93 -9.18 -15.78
CA PHE A 181 1.67 -7.96 -15.92
C PHE A 181 2.46 -7.90 -17.23
N GLY A 182 2.16 -6.92 -18.06
CA GLY A 182 3.02 -6.53 -19.18
C GLY A 182 2.79 -7.22 -20.50
N GLU A 183 1.59 -7.75 -20.76
CA GLU A 183 1.25 -8.28 -22.09
C GLU A 183 1.03 -7.20 -23.19
N SER A 184 0.88 -5.91 -22.81
CA SER A 184 0.45 -4.86 -23.74
C SER A 184 1.24 -3.55 -23.73
N ASP A 185 2.30 -3.38 -22.90
CA ASP A 185 2.96 -2.08 -22.70
C ASP A 185 4.36 -2.00 -23.34
N GLU A 186 4.76 -0.79 -23.79
CA GLU A 186 6.13 -0.45 -24.19
C GLU A 186 7.10 -0.64 -23.00
N PRO A 187 8.38 -1.04 -23.25
CA PRO A 187 9.34 -1.42 -22.20
C PRO A 187 9.53 -0.36 -21.09
N ASP A 188 9.62 0.90 -21.43
CA ASP A 188 9.85 1.98 -20.47
C ASP A 188 8.64 2.23 -19.56
N ARG A 189 7.44 2.21 -20.12
CA ARG A 189 6.19 2.31 -19.37
C ARG A 189 5.93 1.08 -18.51
N LYS A 190 6.40 -0.08 -18.95
CA LYS A 190 6.28 -1.35 -18.23
C LYS A 190 7.05 -1.32 -16.92
N ALA A 191 8.30 -0.84 -16.91
CA ALA A 191 9.12 -0.77 -15.70
C ALA A 191 8.52 0.18 -14.66
N GLU A 192 8.06 1.36 -15.10
CA GLU A 192 7.45 2.36 -14.22
C GLU A 192 6.14 1.84 -13.62
N ARG A 193 5.27 1.26 -14.43
CA ARG A 193 4.01 0.67 -13.99
C ARG A 193 4.22 -0.53 -13.07
N SER A 194 5.27 -1.34 -13.31
CA SER A 194 5.67 -2.44 -12.43
C SER A 194 6.02 -1.95 -11.03
N ASN A 195 6.86 -0.93 -10.93
CA ASN A 195 7.25 -0.34 -9.66
C ASN A 195 6.05 0.27 -8.92
N GLU A 196 5.16 0.94 -9.65
CA GLU A 196 3.95 1.52 -9.08
C GLU A 196 3.04 0.42 -8.50
N LEU A 197 2.78 -0.60 -9.27
CA LEU A 197 1.95 -1.72 -8.85
C LEU A 197 2.57 -2.46 -7.65
N GLY A 198 3.87 -2.67 -7.67
CA GLY A 198 4.60 -3.25 -6.55
C GLY A 198 4.41 -2.47 -5.26
N LYS A 199 4.48 -1.14 -5.33
CA LYS A 199 4.19 -0.26 -4.18
C LYS A 199 2.75 -0.41 -3.69
N VAL A 200 1.79 -0.59 -4.59
CA VAL A 200 0.37 -0.82 -4.23
C VAL A 200 0.20 -2.17 -3.54
N ILE A 201 0.77 -3.24 -4.10
CA ILE A 201 0.72 -4.59 -3.52
C ILE A 201 1.30 -4.56 -2.11
N ARG A 202 2.49 -4.01 -1.94
CA ARG A 202 3.17 -3.89 -0.66
C ARG A 202 2.31 -3.17 0.38
N ARG A 203 1.78 -1.99 0.04
CA ARG A 203 0.94 -1.19 0.96
C ARG A 203 -0.35 -1.90 1.34
N SER A 204 -0.98 -2.58 0.38
CA SER A 204 -2.20 -3.36 0.63
C SER A 204 -1.90 -4.52 1.59
N LEU A 205 -0.78 -5.22 1.39
CA LEU A 205 -0.30 -6.27 2.29
C LEU A 205 -0.03 -5.73 3.69
N GLU A 206 0.74 -4.66 3.81
CA GLU A 206 1.08 -4.07 5.12
C GLU A 206 -0.16 -3.56 5.85
N SER A 207 -1.12 -2.95 5.13
CA SER A 207 -2.37 -2.48 5.72
C SER A 207 -3.22 -3.64 6.24
N GLU A 208 -3.41 -4.68 5.43
CA GLU A 208 -4.25 -5.83 5.79
C GLU A 208 -3.59 -6.67 6.90
N CYS A 209 -2.29 -6.89 6.81
CA CYS A 209 -1.53 -7.58 7.83
C CYS A 209 -1.57 -6.84 9.17
N ARG A 210 -1.43 -5.52 9.16
CA ARG A 210 -1.55 -4.68 10.37
C ARG A 210 -2.95 -4.76 10.98
N ALA A 211 -3.99 -4.78 10.17
CA ALA A 211 -5.37 -4.94 10.63
C ALA A 211 -5.62 -6.28 11.33
N ASN A 212 -4.85 -7.31 10.96
CA ASN A 212 -4.90 -8.66 11.53
C ASN A 212 -3.80 -8.94 12.58
N GLY A 213 -3.14 -7.90 13.11
CA GLY A 213 -2.16 -8.01 14.18
C GLY A 213 -0.72 -8.34 13.73
N LEU A 214 -0.47 -8.40 12.43
CA LEU A 214 0.86 -8.53 11.83
C LEU A 214 1.50 -7.14 11.67
N VAL A 215 2.07 -6.59 12.72
CA VAL A 215 2.48 -5.18 12.76
C VAL A 215 3.78 -4.92 12.01
N ASN A 216 4.71 -5.87 12.00
CA ASN A 216 6.05 -5.66 11.45
C ASN A 216 6.37 -6.79 10.46
N MET A 217 6.56 -6.42 9.19
CA MET A 217 6.87 -7.35 8.12
C MET A 217 8.14 -6.93 7.37
N LEU A 218 8.92 -7.91 6.93
CA LEU A 218 9.88 -7.70 5.86
C LEU A 218 9.17 -7.98 4.53
N VAL A 219 9.19 -7.01 3.65
CA VAL A 219 8.65 -7.12 2.29
C VAL A 219 9.73 -6.66 1.32
N ASP A 220 10.07 -7.51 0.37
CA ASP A 220 10.92 -7.19 -0.77
C ASP A 220 10.08 -7.17 -2.05
N GLN A 221 10.34 -6.19 -2.90
CA GLN A 221 9.60 -5.96 -4.12
C GLN A 221 10.51 -6.24 -5.32
N GLN A 222 10.11 -7.19 -6.16
CA GLN A 222 10.84 -7.54 -7.38
C GLN A 222 9.97 -7.25 -8.61
N GLY A 223 10.05 -6.02 -9.10
CA GLY A 223 9.17 -5.57 -10.16
C GLY A 223 7.70 -5.59 -9.72
N SER A 224 6.86 -6.38 -10.41
CA SER A 224 5.45 -6.57 -10.07
C SER A 224 5.21 -7.68 -9.03
N ASP A 225 6.24 -8.43 -8.65
CA ASP A 225 6.16 -9.53 -7.70
C ASP A 225 6.58 -9.07 -6.30
N SER A 226 6.09 -9.71 -5.25
CA SER A 226 6.39 -9.36 -3.87
C SER A 226 6.76 -10.59 -3.06
N ILE A 227 7.82 -10.48 -2.27
CA ILE A 227 8.26 -11.50 -1.32
C ILE A 227 8.07 -10.95 0.08
N PHE A 228 7.53 -11.72 0.99
CA PHE A 228 7.39 -11.27 2.38
C PHE A 228 7.55 -12.36 3.41
N LEU A 229 8.06 -11.97 4.57
CA LEU A 229 8.26 -12.83 5.72
C LEU A 229 6.99 -12.87 6.56
N LEU A 230 6.52 -14.07 6.84
CA LEU A 230 5.39 -14.34 7.73
C LEU A 230 5.86 -15.08 8.99
N PRO A 231 5.54 -14.55 10.20
CA PRO A 231 5.74 -15.30 11.42
C PRO A 231 4.96 -16.62 11.41
N GLY A 232 5.62 -17.71 11.85
CA GLY A 232 5.04 -19.04 11.85
C GLY A 232 3.86 -19.23 12.80
N GLN A 233 3.69 -18.33 13.76
CA GLN A 233 2.57 -18.33 14.71
C GLN A 233 1.19 -18.10 14.07
N PHE A 234 1.17 -17.53 12.87
CA PHE A 234 -0.10 -17.30 12.16
C PHE A 234 -0.59 -18.59 11.52
N ALA A 235 -1.85 -18.96 11.86
CA ALA A 235 -2.50 -20.13 11.31
C ALA A 235 -2.62 -20.02 9.78
N PRO A 236 -2.52 -21.13 9.03
CA PRO A 236 -2.64 -21.12 7.57
C PRO A 236 -3.94 -20.48 7.08
N ASP A 237 -5.05 -20.68 7.75
CA ASP A 237 -6.36 -20.12 7.38
C ASP A 237 -6.38 -18.59 7.51
N SER A 238 -5.82 -18.04 8.59
CA SER A 238 -5.69 -16.59 8.77
C SER A 238 -4.80 -15.96 7.69
N VAL A 239 -3.70 -16.62 7.34
CA VAL A 239 -2.81 -16.16 6.24
C VAL A 239 -3.55 -16.20 4.91
N ARG A 240 -4.31 -17.26 4.64
CA ARG A 240 -5.14 -17.40 3.42
C ARG A 240 -6.18 -16.30 3.32
N GLU A 241 -6.87 -15.99 4.41
CA GLU A 241 -7.89 -14.93 4.45
C GLU A 241 -7.29 -13.55 4.15
N ILE A 242 -6.20 -13.20 4.81
CA ILE A 242 -5.45 -11.95 4.57
C ILE A 242 -5.07 -11.82 3.09
N LEU A 243 -4.46 -12.87 2.53
CA LEU A 243 -3.98 -12.85 1.15
C LEU A 243 -5.13 -12.79 0.14
N ASN A 244 -6.22 -13.53 0.36
CA ASN A 244 -7.39 -13.47 -0.50
C ASN A 244 -8.04 -12.08 -0.50
N THR A 245 -8.08 -11.40 0.65
CA THR A 245 -8.56 -10.01 0.75
C THR A 245 -7.71 -9.07 -0.09
N VAL A 246 -6.37 -9.16 0.02
CA VAL A 246 -5.44 -8.34 -0.77
C VAL A 246 -5.56 -8.66 -2.26
N ILE A 247 -5.58 -9.94 -2.65
CA ILE A 247 -5.71 -10.37 -4.05
C ILE A 247 -7.04 -9.87 -4.65
N GLY A 248 -8.14 -9.99 -3.89
CA GLY A 248 -9.44 -9.47 -4.31
C GLY A 248 -9.43 -7.95 -4.54
N TYR A 249 -8.80 -7.20 -3.65
CA TYR A 249 -8.62 -5.76 -3.79
C TYR A 249 -7.83 -5.39 -5.06
N LEU A 250 -6.71 -6.08 -5.30
CA LEU A 250 -5.86 -5.85 -6.47
C LEU A 250 -6.58 -6.21 -7.78
N LYS A 251 -7.35 -7.30 -7.78
CA LYS A 251 -8.16 -7.71 -8.94
C LYS A 251 -9.23 -6.68 -9.28
N ASN A 252 -10.00 -6.23 -8.27
CA ASN A 252 -11.12 -5.33 -8.48
C ASN A 252 -10.68 -3.87 -8.73
N GLY A 253 -9.62 -3.41 -8.06
CA GLY A 253 -9.16 -2.02 -8.14
C GLY A 253 -8.15 -1.76 -9.26
N TYR A 254 -7.36 -2.77 -9.64
CA TYR A 254 -6.23 -2.59 -10.56
C TYR A 254 -6.23 -3.59 -11.73
N GLY A 255 -7.20 -4.50 -11.80
CA GLY A 255 -7.28 -5.51 -12.85
C GLY A 255 -6.12 -6.54 -12.83
N CYS A 256 -5.45 -6.68 -11.68
CA CYS A 256 -4.30 -7.56 -11.53
C CYS A 256 -4.71 -8.98 -11.18
N THR A 257 -4.08 -9.96 -11.82
CA THR A 257 -4.21 -11.37 -11.46
C THR A 257 -3.00 -11.79 -10.65
N VAL A 258 -3.15 -11.82 -9.32
CA VAL A 258 -2.08 -12.15 -8.38
C VAL A 258 -2.34 -13.51 -7.76
N ASN A 259 -1.31 -14.34 -7.69
CA ASN A 259 -1.32 -15.62 -6.99
C ASN A 259 -0.26 -15.63 -5.88
N ALA A 260 -0.52 -16.34 -4.79
CA ALA A 260 0.38 -16.44 -3.65
C ALA A 260 0.80 -17.89 -3.40
N GLY A 261 2.11 -18.13 -3.38
CA GLY A 261 2.72 -19.37 -2.91
C GLY A 261 3.30 -19.16 -1.52
N ILE A 262 3.18 -20.17 -0.65
CA ILE A 262 3.62 -20.08 0.75
C ILE A 262 4.45 -21.31 1.09
N GLY A 263 5.69 -21.07 1.53
CA GLY A 263 6.61 -22.10 1.97
C GLY A 263 6.33 -22.62 3.38
N SER A 264 7.10 -23.61 3.79
CA SER A 264 7.07 -24.18 5.13
C SER A 264 7.71 -23.26 6.16
N ILE A 265 7.40 -23.51 7.43
CA ILE A 265 7.98 -22.78 8.56
C ILE A 265 9.37 -23.34 8.87
N TYR A 266 10.35 -22.43 9.01
CA TYR A 266 11.71 -22.75 9.41
C TYR A 266 12.09 -21.97 10.67
N GLU A 267 12.78 -22.66 11.58
CA GLU A 267 13.22 -22.09 12.87
C GLU A 267 14.43 -21.15 12.74
N TYR A 268 15.26 -21.37 11.72
CA TYR A 268 16.48 -20.60 11.52
C TYR A 268 16.37 -19.68 10.31
N ALA A 269 16.83 -18.45 10.47
CA ALA A 269 16.83 -17.45 9.39
C ALA A 269 17.64 -17.93 8.15
N ALA A 270 18.68 -18.73 8.36
CA ALA A 270 19.50 -19.30 7.29
C ALA A 270 18.72 -20.22 6.34
N ASP A 271 17.65 -20.85 6.84
CA ASP A 271 16.85 -21.82 6.09
C ASP A 271 15.63 -21.15 5.41
N LEU A 272 15.43 -19.84 5.57
CA LEU A 272 14.32 -19.13 4.93
C LEU A 272 14.41 -19.11 3.41
N LYS A 273 15.59 -19.27 2.85
CA LYS A 273 15.78 -19.46 1.41
C LYS A 273 15.08 -20.73 0.88
N GLU A 274 15.02 -21.80 1.69
CA GLU A 274 14.31 -23.03 1.37
C GLU A 274 12.79 -22.76 1.37
N SER A 275 12.29 -22.02 2.39
CA SER A 275 10.90 -21.58 2.42
C SER A 275 10.52 -20.75 1.19
N TYR A 276 11.43 -19.91 0.68
CA TYR A 276 11.22 -19.14 -0.55
C TYR A 276 11.15 -20.03 -1.78
N GLN A 277 12.05 -21.01 -1.91
CA GLN A 277 12.01 -21.98 -3.01
C GLN A 277 10.72 -22.81 -3.00
N GLU A 278 10.28 -23.24 -1.81
CA GLU A 278 9.01 -23.93 -1.62
C GLU A 278 7.80 -23.07 -2.00
N ALA A 279 7.83 -21.76 -1.68
CA ALA A 279 6.78 -20.84 -2.07
C ALA A 279 6.66 -20.72 -3.60
N MET A 280 7.79 -20.63 -4.31
CA MET A 280 7.81 -20.65 -5.78
C MET A 280 7.29 -21.98 -6.36
N GLN A 281 7.72 -23.11 -5.79
CA GLN A 281 7.26 -24.42 -6.20
C GLN A 281 5.75 -24.60 -5.99
N ALA A 282 5.21 -24.06 -4.89
CA ALA A 282 3.77 -24.10 -4.63
C ALA A 282 2.98 -23.39 -5.75
N LEU A 283 3.48 -22.28 -6.30
CA LEU A 283 2.87 -21.59 -7.43
C LEU A 283 2.93 -22.39 -8.74
N GLU A 284 4.04 -23.05 -9.03
CA GLU A 284 4.15 -23.90 -10.21
C GLU A 284 3.18 -25.11 -10.13
N LEU A 285 3.14 -25.78 -9.00
CA LEU A 285 2.21 -26.90 -8.78
C LEU A 285 0.74 -26.44 -8.83
N LYS A 286 0.44 -25.23 -8.34
CA LYS A 286 -0.90 -24.64 -8.40
C LYS A 286 -1.41 -24.54 -9.83
N LYS A 287 -0.57 -24.12 -10.79
CA LYS A 287 -0.98 -23.96 -12.18
C LYS A 287 -1.50 -25.26 -12.79
N GLU A 288 -0.91 -26.38 -12.38
CA GLU A 288 -1.25 -27.70 -12.92
C GLU A 288 -2.43 -28.36 -12.19
N LEU A 289 -2.49 -28.21 -10.87
CA LEU A 289 -3.37 -29.03 -10.02
C LEU A 289 -4.54 -28.27 -9.41
N LEU A 290 -4.41 -26.97 -9.14
CA LEU A 290 -5.44 -26.13 -8.51
C LEU A 290 -5.53 -24.74 -9.16
N PRO A 291 -5.87 -24.65 -10.45
CA PRO A 291 -5.86 -23.37 -11.18
C PRO A 291 -6.79 -22.30 -10.57
N GLU A 292 -7.88 -22.71 -9.95
CA GLU A 292 -8.88 -21.81 -9.35
C GLU A 292 -8.46 -21.20 -7.99
N GLU A 293 -7.51 -21.82 -7.31
CA GLU A 293 -7.01 -21.33 -6.01
C GLU A 293 -6.05 -20.17 -6.23
N SER A 294 -6.20 -19.07 -5.49
CA SER A 294 -5.25 -17.95 -5.56
C SER A 294 -4.13 -18.03 -4.53
N VAL A 295 -4.30 -18.85 -3.46
CA VAL A 295 -3.33 -18.99 -2.36
C VAL A 295 -3.02 -20.45 -2.12
N CYS A 296 -1.76 -20.85 -2.29
CA CYS A 296 -1.29 -22.24 -2.17
C CYS A 296 -0.15 -22.37 -1.15
N PHE A 297 -0.26 -23.39 -0.27
CA PHE A 297 0.76 -23.73 0.68
C PHE A 297 1.53 -24.98 0.23
N MET A 298 2.85 -24.99 0.40
CA MET A 298 3.67 -26.16 0.01
C MET A 298 3.25 -27.44 0.75
N ARG A 299 2.86 -27.37 2.02
CA ARG A 299 2.39 -28.53 2.81
C ARG A 299 1.18 -29.26 2.22
N ASN A 300 0.34 -28.59 1.47
CA ASN A 300 -0.84 -29.21 0.84
C ASN A 300 -0.48 -30.26 -0.22
N TRP A 301 0.75 -30.23 -0.74
CA TRP A 301 1.20 -31.10 -1.83
C TRP A 301 1.83 -32.40 -1.38
N VAL A 302 2.33 -32.48 -0.12
CA VAL A 302 2.94 -33.70 0.43
C VAL A 302 1.90 -34.81 0.58
N TYR A 303 0.63 -34.47 0.80
CA TYR A 303 -0.47 -35.43 0.95
C TYR A 303 -1.12 -35.88 -0.35
N LEU A 304 -0.82 -35.22 -1.49
CA LEU A 304 -1.36 -35.61 -2.81
C LEU A 304 -0.46 -36.55 -3.58
N ARG A 305 0.70 -36.90 -3.01
CA ARG A 305 1.64 -37.89 -3.60
C ARG A 305 1.55 -39.29 -2.98
N CYS A 306 0.58 -39.54 -2.08
CA CYS A 306 0.37 -40.88 -1.49
C CYS A 306 -0.88 -41.53 -2.04
#